data_31578cf8d1a95dc769f1cb3393bc528e
#
_entry.id   31578cf8d1a95dc769f1cb3393bc528e
#
_cell.length_a   1.000
_cell.length_b   1.000
_cell.length_c   1.000
_cell.angle_alpha   90.00
_cell.angle_beta   90.00
_cell.angle_gamma   90.00
#
_symmetry.space_group_name_H-M   'P 1'
#
loop_
_entity.id
_entity.type
_entity.pdbx_description
1 polymer ?
#
loop_
_entity_poly.entity_id
_entity_poly.type
_entity_poly.pdbx_seq_one_letter_code
_entity_poly.pdbx_strand_id
1 'polypeptide(L)'
;FHRRSAAASLRSAGRFLAGGVLAGAVYAVALQLVLAFSGTALSDYQGIDTVSALHLWSALHGCITRFFRFFFDLHNGLTVWFVLNVLVFALLAVFLLTVLVQQTLWHDPARFLLLLVSLAALPLGAAALCFLNPWVDYHNLMTMGYAAFYLCFVLFYERLDGLSPRASALRSWAILLVGGAIVFYCIVLANVCYHLSQMSYERSYGTLLRIADRIEQLDGADACTRIAVVGHLPDSRAYSADLSPEMTGYTAGLILFADNPTVGQSVLTAALNDYCSTDYTFATRAEKQQLLALDEVRQMPLWPQTGSVAVVGDTIVIRAGEGIDTND
;
A
#
# COMPACT_ATOMS: atom_id res chain seq x y z
N PHE A 1 -13.59 -20.69 22.32
CA PHE A 1 -12.92 -21.95 22.69
C PHE A 1 -13.19 -22.34 24.15
N HIS A 2 -13.27 -21.40 25.06
CA HIS A 2 -13.27 -21.66 26.50
C HIS A 2 -14.54 -22.38 27.03
N ARG A 3 -15.68 -22.29 26.39
CA ARG A 3 -16.95 -22.87 26.88
C ARG A 3 -17.76 -23.61 25.82
N ARG A 4 -17.26 -23.76 24.61
CA ARG A 4 -17.97 -24.42 23.51
C ARG A 4 -17.31 -25.75 23.17
N SER A 5 -18.08 -26.73 22.80
CA SER A 5 -17.56 -27.97 22.24
C SER A 5 -16.83 -27.68 20.93
N ALA A 6 -15.86 -28.53 20.57
CA ALA A 6 -15.13 -28.41 19.30
C ALA A 6 -16.08 -28.35 18.10
N ALA A 7 -17.17 -29.12 18.12
CA ALA A 7 -18.22 -29.12 17.10
C ALA A 7 -18.94 -27.77 16.98
N ALA A 8 -19.22 -27.08 18.11
CA ALA A 8 -19.88 -25.78 18.09
C ALA A 8 -18.93 -24.70 17.54
N SER A 9 -17.64 -24.76 17.87
CA SER A 9 -16.62 -23.85 17.33
C SER A 9 -16.43 -24.06 15.84
N LEU A 10 -16.36 -25.30 15.37
CA LEU A 10 -16.25 -25.64 13.95
C LEU A 10 -17.48 -25.14 13.15
N ARG A 11 -18.69 -25.32 13.72
CA ARG A 11 -19.94 -24.83 13.10
C ARG A 11 -19.93 -23.29 12.98
N SER A 12 -19.44 -22.59 13.99
CA SER A 12 -19.31 -21.13 13.96
C SER A 12 -18.30 -20.66 12.90
N ALA A 13 -17.14 -21.31 12.84
CA ALA A 13 -16.13 -21.04 11.81
C ALA A 13 -16.68 -21.34 10.40
N GLY A 14 -17.39 -22.46 10.23
CA GLY A 14 -18.03 -22.82 8.95
C GLY A 14 -19.06 -21.78 8.49
N ARG A 15 -19.88 -21.24 9.41
CA ARG A 15 -20.83 -20.16 9.08
C ARG A 15 -20.11 -18.89 8.67
N PHE A 16 -19.03 -18.53 9.34
CA PHE A 16 -18.22 -17.36 8.99
C PHE A 16 -17.58 -17.50 7.61
N LEU A 17 -16.98 -18.66 7.33
CA LEU A 17 -16.41 -18.96 6.01
C LEU A 17 -17.47 -18.95 4.91
N ALA A 18 -18.63 -19.57 5.16
CA ALA A 18 -19.75 -19.56 4.20
C ALA A 18 -20.23 -18.12 3.91
N GLY A 19 -20.29 -17.28 4.93
CA GLY A 19 -20.61 -15.85 4.77
C GLY A 19 -19.56 -15.13 3.91
N GLY A 20 -18.29 -15.39 4.13
CA GLY A 20 -17.19 -14.83 3.34
C GLY A 20 -17.24 -15.27 1.86
N VAL A 21 -17.47 -16.56 1.62
CA VAL A 21 -17.64 -17.10 0.25
C VAL A 21 -18.85 -16.48 -0.45
N LEU A 22 -19.97 -16.36 0.26
CA LEU A 22 -21.17 -15.71 -0.29
C LEU A 22 -20.91 -14.23 -0.64
N ALA A 23 -20.27 -13.50 0.25
CA ALA A 23 -19.91 -12.11 0.02
C ALA A 23 -18.97 -11.96 -1.20
N GLY A 24 -17.97 -12.85 -1.33
CA GLY A 24 -17.08 -12.89 -2.50
C GLY A 24 -17.84 -13.20 -3.80
N ALA A 25 -18.78 -14.14 -3.77
CA ALA A 25 -19.60 -14.47 -4.94
C ALA A 25 -20.50 -13.29 -5.36
N VAL A 26 -21.14 -12.61 -4.38
CA VAL A 26 -21.95 -11.41 -4.65
C VAL A 26 -21.09 -10.30 -5.25
N TYR A 27 -19.89 -10.07 -4.70
CA TYR A 27 -18.96 -9.09 -5.23
C TYR A 27 -18.54 -9.42 -6.69
N ALA A 28 -18.20 -10.67 -6.96
CA ALA A 28 -17.81 -11.10 -8.31
C ALA A 28 -18.94 -10.91 -9.33
N VAL A 29 -20.18 -11.24 -8.96
CA VAL A 29 -21.35 -11.00 -9.83
C VAL A 29 -21.57 -9.50 -10.05
N ALA A 30 -21.52 -8.69 -8.99
CA ALA A 30 -21.68 -7.25 -9.12
C ALA A 30 -20.60 -6.63 -10.00
N LEU A 31 -19.34 -7.06 -9.85
CA LEU A 31 -18.24 -6.61 -10.70
C LEU A 31 -18.48 -6.95 -12.17
N GLN A 32 -18.87 -8.19 -12.48
CA GLN A 32 -19.17 -8.61 -13.86
C GLN A 32 -20.32 -7.81 -14.47
N LEU A 33 -21.35 -7.50 -13.69
CA LEU A 33 -22.44 -6.65 -14.14
C LEU A 33 -21.96 -5.23 -14.45
N VAL A 34 -21.17 -4.62 -13.58
CA VAL A 34 -20.61 -3.28 -13.80
C VAL A 34 -19.75 -3.25 -15.06
N LEU A 35 -18.86 -4.22 -15.25
CA LEU A 35 -18.02 -4.32 -16.46
C LEU A 35 -18.86 -4.47 -17.73
N ALA A 36 -19.90 -5.31 -17.67
CA ALA A 36 -20.80 -5.50 -18.81
C ALA A 36 -21.59 -4.23 -19.16
N PHE A 37 -22.06 -3.48 -18.17
CA PHE A 37 -22.79 -2.23 -18.38
C PHE A 37 -21.90 -1.07 -18.82
N SER A 38 -20.66 -1.00 -18.33
CA SER A 38 -19.70 0.06 -18.69
C SER A 38 -18.98 -0.20 -20.02
N GLY A 39 -19.07 -1.44 -20.54
CA GLY A 39 -18.33 -1.84 -21.75
C GLY A 39 -16.81 -1.84 -21.56
N THR A 40 -16.32 -1.83 -20.29
CA THR A 40 -14.90 -1.81 -19.96
C THR A 40 -14.42 -3.23 -19.59
N ALA A 41 -13.15 -3.52 -19.87
CA ALA A 41 -12.49 -4.72 -19.38
C ALA A 41 -11.77 -4.43 -18.07
N LEU A 42 -11.52 -5.47 -17.26
CA LEU A 42 -10.58 -5.36 -16.14
C LEU A 42 -9.21 -4.95 -16.68
N SER A 43 -8.61 -3.92 -16.08
CA SER A 43 -7.24 -3.58 -16.41
C SER A 43 -6.31 -4.67 -15.87
N ASP A 44 -5.20 -4.89 -16.55
CA ASP A 44 -4.13 -5.80 -16.13
C ASP A 44 -3.28 -5.23 -14.97
N TYR A 45 -3.75 -4.12 -14.37
CA TYR A 45 -3.07 -3.48 -13.27
C TYR A 45 -2.74 -4.48 -12.16
N GLN A 46 -1.46 -4.59 -11.85
CA GLN A 46 -0.88 -5.55 -10.92
C GLN A 46 -1.14 -7.03 -11.25
N GLY A 47 -1.38 -7.37 -12.51
CA GLY A 47 -1.50 -8.75 -12.97
C GLY A 47 -2.76 -9.47 -12.50
N ILE A 48 -3.87 -8.76 -12.31
CA ILE A 48 -5.16 -9.34 -11.90
C ILE A 48 -5.68 -10.32 -12.98
N ASP A 49 -5.32 -10.13 -14.23
CA ASP A 49 -5.64 -10.99 -15.36
C ASP A 49 -4.94 -12.36 -15.31
N THR A 50 -3.83 -12.46 -14.58
CA THR A 50 -3.00 -13.68 -14.50
C THR A 50 -3.37 -14.63 -13.36
N VAL A 51 -4.53 -14.43 -12.72
CA VAL A 51 -4.98 -15.27 -11.61
C VAL A 51 -5.10 -16.73 -12.03
N SER A 52 -4.30 -17.59 -11.46
CA SER A 52 -4.24 -19.02 -11.75
C SER A 52 -4.18 -19.87 -10.48
N ALA A 53 -4.96 -20.92 -10.42
CA ALA A 53 -4.93 -21.91 -9.34
C ALA A 53 -3.57 -22.61 -9.15
N LEU A 54 -2.68 -22.52 -10.14
CA LEU A 54 -1.34 -23.12 -10.12
C LEU A 54 -0.37 -22.42 -9.15
N HIS A 55 -0.72 -21.23 -8.64
CA HIS A 55 0.14 -20.44 -7.77
C HIS A 55 -0.17 -20.58 -6.26
N LEU A 56 -0.93 -21.60 -5.86
CA LEU A 56 -1.33 -21.78 -4.45
C LEU A 56 -0.14 -21.82 -3.49
N TRP A 57 0.96 -22.49 -3.86
CA TRP A 57 2.15 -22.55 -3.02
C TRP A 57 2.83 -21.18 -2.87
N SER A 58 2.96 -20.45 -3.97
CA SER A 58 3.51 -19.09 -3.95
C SER A 58 2.62 -18.14 -3.14
N ALA A 59 1.30 -18.29 -3.24
CA ALA A 59 0.34 -17.51 -2.46
C ALA A 59 0.47 -17.80 -0.95
N LEU A 60 0.54 -19.06 -0.54
CA LEU A 60 0.75 -19.47 0.85
C LEU A 60 2.06 -18.90 1.41
N HIS A 61 3.16 -19.07 0.65
CA HIS A 61 4.45 -18.50 1.02
C HIS A 61 4.40 -16.98 1.12
N GLY A 62 3.78 -16.33 0.14
CA GLY A 62 3.57 -14.89 0.11
C GLY A 62 2.79 -14.37 1.32
N CYS A 63 1.69 -15.01 1.70
CA CYS A 63 0.89 -14.66 2.87
C CYS A 63 1.73 -14.69 4.16
N ILE A 64 2.45 -15.80 4.38
CA ILE A 64 3.26 -15.99 5.59
C ILE A 64 4.43 -14.99 5.62
N THR A 65 5.16 -14.87 4.53
CA THR A 65 6.33 -13.99 4.45
C THR A 65 5.94 -12.53 4.64
N ARG A 66 4.88 -12.07 3.98
CA ARG A 66 4.43 -10.67 4.09
C ARG A 66 3.87 -10.36 5.47
N PHE A 67 3.14 -11.31 6.09
CA PHE A 67 2.67 -11.16 7.46
C PHE A 67 3.83 -10.94 8.42
N PHE A 68 4.84 -11.82 8.43
CA PHE A 68 5.98 -11.68 9.33
C PHE A 68 6.86 -10.47 8.98
N ARG A 69 7.05 -10.18 7.69
CA ARG A 69 7.78 -8.99 7.27
C ARG A 69 7.14 -7.71 7.80
N PHE A 70 5.83 -7.57 7.75
CA PHE A 70 5.14 -6.40 8.28
C PHE A 70 5.48 -6.13 9.76
N PHE A 71 5.55 -7.17 10.58
CA PHE A 71 5.82 -7.01 12.02
C PHE A 71 7.31 -6.95 12.36
N PHE A 72 8.17 -7.59 11.58
CA PHE A 72 9.56 -7.87 11.93
C PHE A 72 10.58 -7.41 10.89
N ASP A 73 10.18 -6.62 9.89
CA ASP A 73 11.13 -6.10 8.92
C ASP A 73 11.97 -4.97 9.53
N LEU A 74 13.28 -5.21 9.59
CA LEU A 74 14.28 -4.23 10.03
C LEU A 74 14.79 -3.34 8.89
N HIS A 75 14.50 -3.68 7.62
CA HIS A 75 15.04 -2.97 6.48
C HIS A 75 14.53 -1.53 6.36
N ASN A 76 13.40 -1.25 6.98
CA ASN A 76 12.83 0.10 7.02
C ASN A 76 13.34 0.95 8.20
N GLY A 77 14.38 0.51 8.93
CA GLY A 77 15.00 1.27 10.02
C GLY A 77 14.11 1.50 11.25
N LEU A 78 12.88 1.02 11.25
CA LEU A 78 11.90 1.22 12.32
C LEU A 78 12.18 0.29 13.51
N THR A 79 13.35 0.45 14.15
CA THR A 79 13.77 -0.37 15.29
C THR A 79 12.74 -0.37 16.43
N VAL A 80 12.09 0.77 16.68
CA VAL A 80 11.04 0.88 17.70
C VAL A 80 9.83 0.02 17.34
N TRP A 81 9.39 0.03 16.08
CA TRP A 81 8.32 -0.81 15.58
C TRP A 81 8.61 -2.31 15.78
N PHE A 82 9.80 -2.73 15.40
CA PHE A 82 10.26 -4.11 15.60
C PHE A 82 10.22 -4.51 17.08
N VAL A 83 10.79 -3.70 17.96
CA VAL A 83 10.81 -4.00 19.41
C VAL A 83 9.40 -4.09 19.99
N LEU A 84 8.52 -3.16 19.65
CA LEU A 84 7.12 -3.19 20.10
C LEU A 84 6.40 -4.44 19.63
N ASN A 85 6.60 -4.86 18.38
CA ASN A 85 6.00 -6.08 17.87
C ASN A 85 6.57 -7.34 18.51
N VAL A 86 7.87 -7.41 18.76
CA VAL A 86 8.47 -8.49 19.54
C VAL A 86 7.81 -8.60 20.92
N LEU A 87 7.59 -7.48 21.60
CA LEU A 87 6.91 -7.46 22.91
C LEU A 87 5.47 -7.96 22.80
N VAL A 88 4.71 -7.55 21.76
CA VAL A 88 3.34 -8.04 21.53
C VAL A 88 3.31 -9.54 21.30
N PHE A 89 4.19 -10.06 20.43
CA PHE A 89 4.24 -11.48 20.15
C PHE A 89 4.69 -12.28 21.37
N ALA A 90 5.63 -11.78 22.17
CA ALA A 90 6.03 -12.38 23.42
C ALA A 90 4.86 -12.46 24.44
N LEU A 91 4.12 -11.37 24.60
CA LEU A 91 2.93 -11.33 25.46
C LEU A 91 1.83 -12.28 24.96
N LEU A 92 1.60 -12.33 23.64
CA LEU A 92 0.66 -13.27 23.04
C LEU A 92 1.08 -14.73 23.28
N ALA A 93 2.37 -15.04 23.17
CA ALA A 93 2.90 -16.36 23.47
C ALA A 93 2.67 -16.74 24.94
N VAL A 94 2.94 -15.81 25.86
CA VAL A 94 2.68 -16.02 27.30
C VAL A 94 1.18 -16.24 27.56
N PHE A 95 0.31 -15.45 26.94
CA PHE A 95 -1.14 -15.62 27.10
C PHE A 95 -1.61 -16.95 26.54
N LEU A 96 -1.13 -17.32 25.35
CA LEU A 96 -1.45 -18.59 24.72
C LEU A 96 -1.01 -19.78 25.58
N LEU A 97 0.22 -19.74 26.11
CA LEU A 97 0.74 -20.75 27.02
C LEU A 97 -0.11 -20.84 28.30
N THR A 98 -0.50 -19.70 28.86
CA THR A 98 -1.37 -19.66 30.05
C THR A 98 -2.72 -20.32 29.76
N VAL A 99 -3.34 -20.01 28.61
CA VAL A 99 -4.60 -20.65 28.19
C VAL A 99 -4.42 -22.15 27.97
N LEU A 100 -3.34 -22.55 27.31
CA LEU A 100 -3.02 -23.96 27.08
C LEU A 100 -2.90 -24.74 28.40
N VAL A 101 -2.21 -24.15 29.39
CA VAL A 101 -2.02 -24.75 30.71
C VAL A 101 -3.34 -24.81 31.50
N GLN A 102 -4.02 -23.68 31.62
CA GLN A 102 -5.25 -23.57 32.41
C GLN A 102 -6.38 -24.43 31.85
N GLN A 103 -6.50 -24.54 30.52
CA GLN A 103 -7.56 -25.29 29.85
C GLN A 103 -7.19 -26.74 29.60
N THR A 104 -5.98 -27.16 29.99
CA THR A 104 -5.46 -28.53 29.72
C THR A 104 -5.72 -28.98 28.28
N LEU A 105 -5.58 -28.02 27.31
CA LEU A 105 -5.94 -28.26 25.90
C LEU A 105 -5.17 -29.40 25.26
N TRP A 106 -3.99 -29.72 25.76
CA TRP A 106 -3.23 -30.88 25.29
C TRP A 106 -3.91 -32.23 25.56
N HIS A 107 -4.89 -32.31 26.46
CA HIS A 107 -5.70 -33.52 26.70
C HIS A 107 -6.89 -33.64 25.75
N ASP A 108 -7.21 -32.60 24.99
CA ASP A 108 -8.26 -32.59 23.95
C ASP A 108 -7.63 -32.30 22.58
N PRO A 109 -7.19 -33.34 21.85
CA PRO A 109 -6.45 -33.18 20.59
C PRO A 109 -7.27 -32.44 19.53
N ALA A 110 -8.60 -32.56 19.57
CA ALA A 110 -9.43 -31.84 18.60
C ALA A 110 -9.44 -30.31 18.84
N ARG A 111 -9.49 -29.87 20.10
CA ARG A 111 -9.40 -28.44 20.43
C ARG A 111 -8.02 -27.91 20.22
N PHE A 112 -6.99 -28.69 20.54
CA PHE A 112 -5.60 -28.29 20.29
C PHE A 112 -5.33 -28.11 18.80
N LEU A 113 -5.74 -29.07 17.97
CA LEU A 113 -5.62 -28.96 16.52
C LEU A 113 -6.38 -27.76 15.97
N LEU A 114 -7.61 -27.52 16.45
CA LEU A 114 -8.40 -26.37 16.02
C LEU A 114 -7.73 -25.05 16.38
N LEU A 115 -7.08 -24.95 17.53
CA LEU A 115 -6.28 -23.78 17.91
C LEU A 115 -5.10 -23.58 16.97
N LEU A 116 -4.35 -24.62 16.67
CA LEU A 116 -3.20 -24.55 15.73
C LEU A 116 -3.65 -24.11 14.34
N VAL A 117 -4.74 -24.69 13.83
CA VAL A 117 -5.31 -24.29 12.52
C VAL A 117 -5.77 -22.83 12.55
N SER A 118 -6.39 -22.38 13.66
CA SER A 118 -6.81 -20.97 13.77
C SER A 118 -5.62 -20.02 13.80
N LEU A 119 -4.53 -20.37 14.49
CA LEU A 119 -3.31 -19.55 14.50
C LEU A 119 -2.63 -19.52 13.13
N ALA A 120 -2.57 -20.67 12.43
CA ALA A 120 -2.04 -20.72 11.07
C ALA A 120 -2.90 -19.97 10.06
N ALA A 121 -4.22 -19.88 10.29
CA ALA A 121 -5.13 -19.13 9.44
C ALA A 121 -4.99 -17.61 9.57
N LEU A 122 -4.42 -17.07 10.66
CA LEU A 122 -4.26 -15.62 10.85
C LEU A 122 -3.43 -14.97 9.74
N PRO A 123 -2.19 -15.40 9.43
CA PRO A 123 -1.42 -14.81 8.33
C PRO A 123 -2.10 -15.01 6.97
N LEU A 124 -2.79 -16.13 6.77
CA LEU A 124 -3.50 -16.40 5.52
C LEU A 124 -4.69 -15.46 5.33
N GLY A 125 -5.46 -15.22 6.38
CA GLY A 125 -6.60 -14.29 6.34
C GLY A 125 -6.16 -12.83 6.23
N ALA A 126 -5.12 -12.44 6.96
CA ALA A 126 -4.61 -11.07 6.96
C ALA A 126 -3.99 -10.66 5.61
N ALA A 127 -3.40 -11.60 4.87
CA ALA A 127 -2.79 -11.39 3.57
C ALA A 127 -3.53 -12.12 2.44
N ALA A 128 -4.85 -12.27 2.55
CA ALA A 128 -5.66 -13.06 1.62
C ALA A 128 -5.58 -12.61 0.15
N LEU A 129 -5.22 -11.35 -0.11
CA LEU A 129 -5.00 -10.84 -1.46
C LEU A 129 -3.91 -11.61 -2.22
N CYS A 130 -2.93 -12.22 -1.53
CA CYS A 130 -1.92 -13.07 -2.16
C CYS A 130 -2.52 -14.29 -2.87
N PHE A 131 -3.73 -14.72 -2.50
CA PHE A 131 -4.42 -15.82 -3.20
C PHE A 131 -5.01 -15.35 -4.53
N LEU A 132 -5.29 -14.06 -4.69
CA LEU A 132 -5.70 -13.49 -5.97
C LEU A 132 -4.51 -13.27 -6.88
N ASN A 133 -3.45 -12.66 -6.37
CA ASN A 133 -2.20 -12.48 -7.09
C ASN A 133 -0.99 -12.59 -6.14
N PRO A 134 -0.16 -13.64 -6.24
CA PRO A 134 1.05 -13.79 -5.42
C PRO A 134 2.11 -12.72 -5.64
N TRP A 135 2.09 -12.10 -6.82
CA TRP A 135 3.07 -11.09 -7.26
C TRP A 135 2.62 -9.66 -6.98
N VAL A 136 1.41 -9.46 -6.42
CA VAL A 136 0.89 -8.13 -6.12
C VAL A 136 1.88 -7.34 -5.26
N ASP A 137 2.11 -6.10 -5.64
CA ASP A 137 2.86 -5.18 -4.80
C ASP A 137 1.96 -4.70 -3.64
N TYR A 138 2.36 -5.03 -2.42
CA TYR A 138 1.55 -4.78 -1.23
C TYR A 138 1.70 -3.34 -0.77
N HIS A 139 0.72 -2.52 -1.07
CA HIS A 139 0.63 -1.16 -0.56
C HIS A 139 0.15 -1.12 0.89
N ASN A 140 0.47 -0.05 1.60
CA ASN A 140 0.09 0.14 3.00
C ASN A 140 -1.42 0.01 3.26
N LEU A 141 -2.28 0.38 2.30
CA LEU A 141 -3.73 0.17 2.38
C LEU A 141 -4.13 -1.31 2.48
N MET A 142 -3.37 -2.20 1.85
CA MET A 142 -3.62 -3.65 1.88
C MET A 142 -3.18 -4.28 3.21
N THR A 143 -2.40 -3.57 4.01
CA THR A 143 -1.93 -4.04 5.32
C THR A 143 -2.92 -3.81 6.46
N MET A 144 -4.06 -3.18 6.21
CA MET A 144 -5.10 -2.95 7.23
C MET A 144 -5.59 -4.25 7.90
N GLY A 145 -5.57 -5.37 7.15
CA GLY A 145 -5.87 -6.69 7.70
C GLY A 145 -4.95 -7.10 8.86
N TYR A 146 -3.72 -6.61 8.89
CA TYR A 146 -2.77 -6.89 9.98
C TYR A 146 -3.13 -6.17 11.28
N ALA A 147 -3.85 -5.05 11.21
CA ALA A 147 -4.36 -4.38 12.40
C ALA A 147 -5.30 -5.27 13.22
N ALA A 148 -6.04 -6.19 12.55
CA ALA A 148 -6.88 -7.17 13.23
C ALA A 148 -6.09 -8.10 14.16
N PHE A 149 -4.78 -8.28 13.92
CA PHE A 149 -3.92 -9.05 14.80
C PHE A 149 -3.81 -8.40 16.20
N TYR A 150 -3.75 -7.08 16.28
CA TYR A 150 -3.74 -6.38 17.57
C TYR A 150 -5.08 -6.51 18.31
N LEU A 151 -6.19 -6.65 17.59
CA LEU A 151 -7.48 -6.96 18.21
C LEU A 151 -7.48 -8.36 18.86
N CYS A 152 -6.81 -9.33 18.25
CA CYS A 152 -6.61 -10.65 18.86
C CYS A 152 -5.87 -10.54 20.20
N PHE A 153 -4.90 -9.64 20.33
CA PHE A 153 -4.19 -9.38 21.57
C PHE A 153 -5.15 -8.96 22.70
N VAL A 154 -6.07 -8.03 22.42
CA VAL A 154 -7.08 -7.58 23.38
C VAL A 154 -8.07 -8.70 23.72
N LEU A 155 -8.53 -9.44 22.71
CA LEU A 155 -9.47 -10.55 22.89
C LEU A 155 -8.89 -11.70 23.74
N PHE A 156 -7.63 -12.03 23.54
CA PHE A 156 -6.93 -13.02 24.38
C PHE A 156 -6.80 -12.54 25.82
N TYR A 157 -6.52 -11.26 26.00
CA TYR A 157 -6.48 -10.65 27.32
C TYR A 157 -7.78 -10.81 28.10
N GLU A 158 -8.91 -10.48 27.47
CA GLU A 158 -10.23 -10.55 28.11
C GLU A 158 -10.63 -11.98 28.50
N ARG A 159 -10.04 -12.99 27.85
CA ARG A 159 -10.36 -14.40 28.05
C ARG A 159 -9.54 -15.10 29.12
N LEU A 160 -8.55 -14.43 29.70
CA LEU A 160 -7.72 -14.98 30.76
C LEU A 160 -8.38 -14.79 32.14
N ASP A 161 -9.17 -15.77 32.54
CA ASP A 161 -9.81 -15.84 33.86
C ASP A 161 -8.95 -16.62 34.86
N GLY A 162 -9.23 -16.48 36.15
CA GLY A 162 -8.66 -17.33 37.21
C GLY A 162 -7.21 -17.01 37.60
N LEU A 163 -6.69 -15.85 37.19
CA LEU A 163 -5.38 -15.37 37.63
C LEU A 163 -5.41 -14.84 39.07
N SER A 164 -4.29 -14.96 39.78
CA SER A 164 -4.15 -14.30 41.07
C SER A 164 -4.26 -12.76 40.91
N PRO A 165 -4.66 -12.00 41.94
CA PRO A 165 -4.81 -10.55 41.84
C PRO A 165 -3.54 -9.83 41.36
N ARG A 166 -2.36 -10.31 41.77
CA ARG A 166 -1.07 -9.77 41.34
C ARG A 166 -0.79 -10.05 39.86
N ALA A 167 -1.04 -11.29 39.39
CA ALA A 167 -0.86 -11.66 38.00
C ALA A 167 -1.86 -10.92 37.09
N SER A 168 -3.10 -10.71 37.55
CA SER A 168 -4.09 -9.92 36.83
C SER A 168 -3.67 -8.45 36.71
N ALA A 169 -3.16 -7.82 37.79
CA ALA A 169 -2.67 -6.48 37.75
C ALA A 169 -1.45 -6.34 36.81
N LEU A 170 -0.45 -7.23 36.92
CA LEU A 170 0.72 -7.23 36.03
C LEU A 170 0.32 -7.35 34.57
N ARG A 171 -0.59 -8.25 34.26
CA ARG A 171 -1.17 -8.42 32.91
C ARG A 171 -1.79 -7.12 32.42
N SER A 172 -2.64 -6.48 33.23
CA SER A 172 -3.30 -5.22 32.86
C SER A 172 -2.29 -4.11 32.57
N TRP A 173 -1.26 -3.99 33.40
CA TRP A 173 -0.19 -3.02 33.17
C TRP A 173 0.62 -3.34 31.92
N ALA A 174 0.96 -4.58 31.68
CA ALA A 174 1.71 -4.98 30.49
C ALA A 174 0.94 -4.60 29.20
N ILE A 175 -0.37 -4.84 29.16
CA ILE A 175 -1.20 -4.48 28.00
C ILE A 175 -1.36 -2.98 27.87
N LEU A 176 -1.61 -2.29 28.98
CA LEU A 176 -1.75 -0.83 28.95
C LEU A 176 -0.46 -0.16 28.42
N LEU A 177 0.69 -0.61 28.91
CA LEU A 177 1.98 -0.04 28.51
C LEU A 177 2.35 -0.40 27.06
N VAL A 178 2.27 -1.66 26.70
CA VAL A 178 2.64 -2.09 25.33
C VAL A 178 1.60 -1.61 24.31
N GLY A 179 0.32 -1.76 24.60
CA GLY A 179 -0.75 -1.26 23.73
C GLY A 179 -0.73 0.25 23.60
N GLY A 180 -0.54 0.96 24.73
CA GLY A 180 -0.39 2.41 24.74
C GLY A 180 0.83 2.89 23.96
N ALA A 181 1.97 2.19 24.07
CA ALA A 181 3.18 2.50 23.30
C ALA A 181 2.98 2.29 21.81
N ILE A 182 2.26 1.23 21.39
CA ILE A 182 1.93 1.01 19.99
C ILE A 182 1.03 2.12 19.46
N VAL A 183 -0.04 2.45 20.18
CA VAL A 183 -0.96 3.53 19.77
C VAL A 183 -0.21 4.85 19.68
N PHE A 184 0.61 5.19 20.68
CA PHE A 184 1.43 6.39 20.66
C PHE A 184 2.39 6.41 19.46
N TYR A 185 3.08 5.29 19.20
CA TYR A 185 3.96 5.16 18.05
C TYR A 185 3.21 5.34 16.73
N CYS A 186 2.03 4.71 16.58
CA CYS A 186 1.20 4.89 15.38
C CYS A 186 0.75 6.36 15.21
N ILE A 187 0.42 7.06 16.29
CA ILE A 187 0.09 8.49 16.23
C ILE A 187 1.28 9.31 15.74
N VAL A 188 2.47 9.08 16.30
CA VAL A 188 3.69 9.77 15.86
C VAL A 188 3.98 9.48 14.39
N LEU A 189 3.94 8.20 14.00
CA LEU A 189 4.14 7.76 12.62
C LEU A 189 3.14 8.43 11.67
N ALA A 190 1.85 8.42 12.00
CA ALA A 190 0.80 9.05 11.20
C ALA A 190 1.04 10.56 11.03
N ASN A 191 1.44 11.26 12.09
CA ASN A 191 1.75 12.70 12.01
C ASN A 191 2.97 12.97 11.12
N VAL A 192 4.03 12.16 11.23
CA VAL A 192 5.20 12.28 10.36
C VAL A 192 4.83 12.00 8.90
N CYS A 193 4.10 10.93 8.64
CA CYS A 193 3.63 10.60 7.28
C CYS A 193 2.75 11.71 6.70
N TYR A 194 1.85 12.27 7.50
CA TYR A 194 1.01 13.41 7.08
C TYR A 194 1.85 14.63 6.72
N HIS A 195 2.83 14.98 7.55
CA HIS A 195 3.72 16.11 7.29
C HIS A 195 4.56 15.90 6.01
N LEU A 196 5.14 14.70 5.84
CA LEU A 196 5.88 14.37 4.64
C LEU A 196 5.01 14.40 3.38
N SER A 197 3.77 13.91 3.49
CA SER A 197 2.79 13.95 2.41
C SER A 197 2.44 15.38 2.01
N GLN A 198 2.24 16.26 3.00
CA GLN A 198 2.00 17.69 2.76
C GLN A 198 3.18 18.35 2.06
N MET A 199 4.40 18.12 2.54
CA MET A 199 5.62 18.67 1.92
C MET A 199 5.80 18.17 0.48
N SER A 200 5.52 16.90 0.23
CA SER A 200 5.56 16.31 -1.11
C SER A 200 4.53 16.97 -2.03
N TYR A 201 3.32 17.19 -1.52
CA TYR A 201 2.27 17.89 -2.26
C TYR A 201 2.68 19.34 -2.60
N GLU A 202 3.13 20.12 -1.61
CA GLU A 202 3.53 21.51 -1.82
C GLU A 202 4.67 21.64 -2.84
N ARG A 203 5.62 20.72 -2.80
CA ARG A 203 6.73 20.67 -3.74
C ARG A 203 6.25 20.35 -5.16
N SER A 204 5.40 19.36 -5.29
CA SER A 204 4.82 18.97 -6.58
C SER A 204 3.96 20.09 -7.15
N TYR A 205 3.14 20.72 -6.30
CA TYR A 205 2.32 21.86 -6.69
C TYR A 205 3.16 23.07 -7.12
N GLY A 206 4.24 23.39 -6.41
CA GLY A 206 5.18 24.43 -6.80
C GLY A 206 5.89 24.14 -8.14
N THR A 207 6.14 22.88 -8.45
CA THR A 207 6.67 22.47 -9.76
C THR A 207 5.62 22.58 -10.85
N LEU A 208 4.38 22.15 -10.56
CA LEU A 208 3.23 22.29 -11.45
C LEU A 208 3.02 23.74 -11.89
N LEU A 209 2.97 24.67 -10.91
CA LEU A 209 2.79 26.09 -11.21
C LEU A 209 3.91 26.66 -12.08
N ARG A 210 5.16 26.27 -11.87
CA ARG A 210 6.27 26.69 -12.71
C ARG A 210 6.19 26.14 -14.13
N ILE A 211 5.65 24.93 -14.30
CA ILE A 211 5.39 24.34 -15.62
C ILE A 211 4.25 25.11 -16.30
N ALA A 212 3.15 25.35 -15.60
CA ALA A 212 2.01 26.11 -16.11
C ALA A 212 2.42 27.52 -16.56
N ASP A 213 3.12 28.27 -15.70
CA ASP A 213 3.64 29.60 -16.01
C ASP A 213 4.50 29.62 -17.30
N ARG A 214 5.32 28.60 -17.48
CA ARG A 214 6.13 28.50 -18.70
C ARG A 214 5.32 28.15 -19.94
N ILE A 215 4.29 27.31 -19.80
CA ILE A 215 3.39 26.97 -20.89
C ILE A 215 2.64 28.23 -21.34
N GLU A 216 2.11 29.01 -20.40
CA GLU A 216 1.37 30.26 -20.68
C GLU A 216 2.23 31.32 -21.40
N GLN A 217 3.55 31.26 -21.24
CA GLN A 217 4.50 32.17 -21.90
C GLN A 217 4.90 31.73 -23.32
N LEU A 218 4.47 30.54 -23.76
CA LEU A 218 4.84 30.04 -25.09
C LEU A 218 3.85 30.54 -26.15
N ASP A 219 4.42 31.06 -27.24
CA ASP A 219 3.62 31.39 -28.42
C ASP A 219 3.01 30.13 -29.03
N GLY A 220 1.70 30.13 -29.23
CA GLY A 220 0.96 29.01 -29.82
C GLY A 220 0.56 27.89 -28.84
N ALA A 221 0.81 28.03 -27.54
CA ALA A 221 0.40 27.05 -26.56
C ALA A 221 -1.13 26.86 -26.49
N ASP A 222 -1.89 27.93 -26.72
CA ASP A 222 -3.37 27.92 -26.73
C ASP A 222 -3.97 27.02 -27.82
N ALA A 223 -3.21 26.74 -28.89
CA ALA A 223 -3.62 25.84 -29.96
C ALA A 223 -3.29 24.38 -29.69
N CYS A 224 -2.51 24.10 -28.66
CA CYS A 224 -2.08 22.75 -28.32
C CYS A 224 -3.12 22.03 -27.47
N THR A 225 -3.41 20.78 -27.83
CA THR A 225 -4.30 19.90 -27.05
C THR A 225 -3.54 18.75 -26.38
N ARG A 226 -2.23 18.64 -26.62
CA ARG A 226 -1.40 17.57 -26.12
C ARG A 226 -0.21 18.06 -25.31
N ILE A 227 0.17 17.25 -24.34
CA ILE A 227 1.37 17.48 -23.55
C ILE A 227 2.22 16.20 -23.51
N ALA A 228 3.52 16.34 -23.67
CA ALA A 228 4.49 15.25 -23.63
C ALA A 228 5.60 15.57 -22.62
N VAL A 229 5.78 14.71 -21.64
CA VAL A 229 6.98 14.74 -20.78
C VAL A 229 7.98 13.73 -21.31
N VAL A 230 9.13 14.23 -21.73
CA VAL A 230 10.23 13.41 -22.24
C VAL A 230 11.27 13.27 -21.14
N GLY A 231 11.51 12.05 -20.73
CA GLY A 231 12.30 11.73 -19.55
C GLY A 231 11.50 11.84 -18.25
N HIS A 232 12.23 11.82 -17.15
CA HIS A 232 11.67 11.84 -15.79
C HIS A 232 11.92 13.20 -15.14
N LEU A 233 10.88 13.78 -14.55
CA LEU A 233 11.03 15.01 -13.78
C LEU A 233 11.97 14.76 -12.60
N PRO A 234 13.07 15.51 -12.48
CA PRO A 234 14.07 15.25 -11.45
C PRO A 234 13.46 15.47 -10.07
N ASP A 235 13.56 14.45 -9.25
CA ASP A 235 13.24 14.58 -7.83
C ASP A 235 14.30 15.44 -7.16
N SER A 236 13.92 16.56 -6.58
CA SER A 236 14.84 17.32 -5.76
C SER A 236 14.99 16.59 -4.42
N ARG A 237 16.01 15.78 -4.31
CA ARG A 237 16.31 14.92 -3.15
C ARG A 237 16.51 15.67 -1.82
N ALA A 238 16.50 17.01 -1.83
CA ALA A 238 16.75 17.82 -0.66
C ALA A 238 15.80 17.57 0.51
N TYR A 239 14.57 17.08 0.24
CA TYR A 239 13.59 16.81 1.30
C TYR A 239 13.58 15.36 1.81
N SER A 240 14.00 14.40 1.02
CA SER A 240 13.95 12.99 1.42
C SER A 240 15.14 12.58 2.30
N ALA A 241 16.29 13.28 2.19
CA ALA A 241 17.49 12.95 2.94
C ALA A 241 17.42 13.37 4.43
N ASP A 242 16.71 14.47 4.74
CA ASP A 242 16.70 15.04 6.08
C ASP A 242 15.59 14.48 6.99
N LEU A 243 14.59 13.79 6.43
CA LEU A 243 13.38 13.39 7.17
C LEU A 243 13.26 11.89 7.41
N SER A 244 14.35 11.14 7.37
CA SER A 244 14.40 9.69 7.49
C SER A 244 14.03 8.97 6.18
N PRO A 245 15.01 8.44 5.45
CA PRO A 245 14.78 7.64 4.25
C PRO A 245 13.87 6.43 4.49
N GLU A 246 13.76 6.01 5.74
CA GLU A 246 12.94 4.91 6.21
C GLU A 246 11.43 5.16 6.05
N MET A 247 11.02 6.42 5.93
CA MET A 247 9.62 6.82 5.83
C MET A 247 9.16 7.19 4.42
N THR A 248 10.03 7.13 3.43
CA THR A 248 9.70 7.50 2.05
C THR A 248 8.58 6.66 1.45
N GLY A 249 8.47 5.39 1.83
CA GLY A 249 7.40 4.49 1.41
C GLY A 249 6.01 4.78 2.00
N TYR A 250 5.91 5.71 2.96
CA TYR A 250 4.66 6.08 3.61
C TYR A 250 4.13 7.44 3.15
N THR A 251 4.79 8.09 2.21
CA THR A 251 4.36 9.39 1.69
C THR A 251 3.28 9.22 0.62
N ALA A 252 2.23 10.02 0.70
CA ALA A 252 1.21 10.17 -0.31
C ALA A 252 1.16 11.64 -0.73
N GLY A 253 0.46 11.96 -1.80
CA GLY A 253 0.29 13.33 -2.28
C GLY A 253 0.26 13.39 -3.79
N LEU A 254 0.50 14.57 -4.35
CA LEU A 254 0.63 14.76 -5.80
C LEU A 254 1.95 14.15 -6.26
N ILE A 255 1.90 12.98 -6.91
CA ILE A 255 3.07 12.17 -7.25
C ILE A 255 3.59 12.56 -8.65
N LEU A 256 4.14 13.77 -8.79
CA LEU A 256 4.77 14.19 -10.05
C LEU A 256 6.11 13.47 -10.32
N PHE A 257 6.72 12.97 -9.27
CA PHE A 257 8.06 12.37 -9.29
C PHE A 257 7.99 10.86 -9.06
N ALA A 258 6.94 10.22 -9.56
CA ALA A 258 6.85 8.76 -9.50
C ALA A 258 8.00 8.13 -10.30
N ASP A 259 8.54 7.02 -9.79
CA ASP A 259 9.57 6.24 -10.50
C ASP A 259 9.02 5.68 -11.84
N ASN A 260 7.70 5.50 -11.93
CA ASN A 260 7.02 5.17 -13.17
C ASN A 260 6.67 6.44 -13.95
N PRO A 261 7.32 6.69 -15.10
CA PRO A 261 7.13 7.92 -15.89
C PRO A 261 5.72 8.05 -16.47
N THR A 262 5.04 6.94 -16.75
CA THR A 262 3.64 6.95 -17.22
C THR A 262 2.72 7.49 -16.12
N VAL A 263 2.91 7.06 -14.88
CA VAL A 263 2.15 7.57 -13.73
C VAL A 263 2.44 9.05 -13.51
N GLY A 264 3.72 9.43 -13.47
CA GLY A 264 4.12 10.83 -13.28
C GLY A 264 3.54 11.77 -14.34
N GLN A 265 3.54 11.33 -15.61
CA GLN A 265 2.96 12.10 -16.72
C GLN A 265 1.43 12.19 -16.62
N SER A 266 0.74 11.12 -16.29
CA SER A 266 -0.72 11.12 -16.10
C SER A 266 -1.13 12.05 -14.97
N VAL A 267 -0.40 12.00 -13.85
CA VAL A 267 -0.63 12.89 -12.69
C VAL A 267 -0.37 14.35 -13.06
N LEU A 268 0.71 14.65 -13.79
CA LEU A 268 1.00 16.01 -14.24
C LEU A 268 -0.12 16.55 -15.12
N THR A 269 -0.56 15.76 -16.12
CA THR A 269 -1.62 16.19 -17.05
C THR A 269 -2.95 16.39 -16.32
N ALA A 270 -3.34 15.46 -15.45
CA ALA A 270 -4.54 15.62 -14.64
C ALA A 270 -4.46 16.85 -13.73
N ALA A 271 -3.31 17.09 -13.10
CA ALA A 271 -3.11 18.25 -12.24
C ALA A 271 -3.14 19.58 -13.01
N LEU A 272 -2.58 19.65 -14.21
CA LEU A 272 -2.70 20.83 -15.07
C LEU A 272 -4.17 21.07 -15.44
N ASN A 273 -4.90 20.04 -15.83
CA ASN A 273 -6.31 20.16 -16.17
C ASN A 273 -7.17 20.62 -14.98
N ASP A 274 -6.95 20.04 -13.79
CA ASP A 274 -7.74 20.33 -12.61
C ASP A 274 -7.40 21.70 -11.98
N TYR A 275 -6.12 22.07 -11.90
CA TYR A 275 -5.67 23.27 -11.19
C TYR A 275 -5.47 24.49 -12.10
N CYS A 276 -5.16 24.27 -13.38
CA CYS A 276 -4.92 25.35 -14.35
C CYS A 276 -6.05 25.48 -15.38
N SER A 277 -7.15 24.72 -15.22
CA SER A 277 -8.32 24.75 -16.13
C SER A 277 -7.96 24.52 -17.60
N THR A 278 -7.04 23.60 -17.85
CA THR A 278 -6.64 23.17 -19.20
C THR A 278 -7.37 21.89 -19.59
N ASP A 279 -7.30 21.48 -20.85
CA ASP A 279 -7.89 20.24 -21.36
C ASP A 279 -6.85 19.45 -22.18
N TYR A 280 -5.68 19.24 -21.60
CA TYR A 280 -4.61 18.50 -22.25
C TYR A 280 -4.83 17.00 -22.18
N THR A 281 -4.46 16.33 -23.26
CA THR A 281 -4.24 14.89 -23.30
C THR A 281 -2.74 14.58 -23.28
N PHE A 282 -2.32 13.51 -22.61
CA PHE A 282 -0.90 13.14 -22.61
C PHE A 282 -0.52 12.36 -23.86
N ALA A 283 0.69 12.59 -24.35
CA ALA A 283 1.23 11.89 -25.49
C ALA A 283 1.52 10.43 -25.18
N THR A 284 1.16 9.54 -26.09
CA THR A 284 1.47 8.12 -26.05
C THR A 284 2.98 7.87 -26.14
N ARG A 285 3.41 6.65 -25.76
CA ARG A 285 4.81 6.24 -25.89
C ARG A 285 5.35 6.38 -27.32
N ALA A 286 4.54 5.99 -28.31
CA ALA A 286 4.91 6.08 -29.72
C ALA A 286 5.13 7.55 -30.16
N GLU A 287 4.23 8.45 -29.76
CA GLU A 287 4.35 9.89 -30.03
C GLU A 287 5.57 10.49 -29.34
N LYS A 288 5.85 10.12 -28.07
CA LYS A 288 7.07 10.54 -27.37
C LYS A 288 8.35 10.07 -28.08
N GLN A 289 8.36 8.85 -28.63
CA GLN A 289 9.50 8.35 -29.41
C GLN A 289 9.70 9.15 -30.68
N GLN A 290 8.62 9.53 -31.38
CA GLN A 290 8.69 10.39 -32.56
C GLN A 290 9.21 11.79 -32.19
N LEU A 291 8.73 12.39 -31.10
CA LEU A 291 9.21 13.69 -30.62
C LEU A 291 10.71 13.63 -30.29
N LEU A 292 11.19 12.59 -29.62
CA LEU A 292 12.63 12.41 -29.32
C LEU A 292 13.49 12.21 -30.56
N ALA A 293 12.94 11.77 -31.68
CA ALA A 293 13.67 11.66 -32.94
C ALA A 293 13.95 13.02 -33.57
N LEU A 294 13.21 14.08 -33.20
CA LEU A 294 13.37 15.42 -33.71
C LEU A 294 14.60 16.10 -33.10
N ASP A 295 15.43 16.70 -33.95
CA ASP A 295 16.67 17.40 -33.52
C ASP A 295 16.33 18.60 -32.61
N GLU A 296 15.24 19.30 -32.88
CA GLU A 296 14.76 20.41 -32.04
C GLU A 296 14.48 19.98 -30.61
N VAL A 297 13.84 18.81 -30.39
CA VAL A 297 13.59 18.27 -29.05
C VAL A 297 14.87 17.81 -28.38
N ARG A 298 15.79 17.19 -29.13
CA ARG A 298 17.09 16.75 -28.61
C ARG A 298 17.98 17.92 -28.15
N GLN A 299 17.84 19.06 -28.77
CA GLN A 299 18.60 20.24 -28.43
C GLN A 299 18.01 21.10 -27.33
N MET A 300 16.74 20.82 -26.95
CA MET A 300 16.13 21.52 -25.80
C MET A 300 16.95 21.29 -24.54
N PRO A 301 17.13 22.30 -23.69
CA PRO A 301 17.73 22.13 -22.37
C PRO A 301 16.82 21.27 -21.48
N LEU A 302 17.41 20.66 -20.45
CA LEU A 302 16.67 19.86 -19.49
C LEU A 302 15.95 20.73 -18.47
N TRP A 303 14.78 20.30 -18.02
CA TRP A 303 14.09 20.90 -16.88
C TRP A 303 15.02 20.96 -15.65
N PRO A 304 15.09 22.08 -14.91
CA PRO A 304 14.24 23.27 -14.96
C PRO A 304 14.84 24.46 -15.76
N GLN A 305 15.73 24.25 -16.69
CA GLN A 305 16.36 25.31 -17.45
C GLN A 305 15.34 26.04 -18.37
N THR A 306 15.62 27.29 -18.71
CA THR A 306 14.81 28.05 -19.68
C THR A 306 14.89 27.38 -21.05
N GLY A 307 13.77 27.24 -21.74
CA GLY A 307 13.66 26.52 -23.01
C GLY A 307 13.46 25.02 -22.88
N SER A 308 13.31 24.47 -21.64
CA SER A 308 12.98 23.07 -21.42
C SER A 308 11.51 22.73 -21.66
N VAL A 309 10.69 23.74 -21.89
CA VAL A 309 9.28 23.64 -22.30
C VAL A 309 9.13 24.39 -23.61
N ALA A 310 8.59 23.73 -24.63
CA ALA A 310 8.41 24.30 -25.97
C ALA A 310 7.19 23.71 -26.68
N VAL A 311 6.64 24.42 -27.64
CA VAL A 311 5.64 23.92 -28.58
C VAL A 311 6.35 23.27 -29.77
N VAL A 312 6.02 22.00 -30.02
CA VAL A 312 6.52 21.23 -31.15
C VAL A 312 5.32 20.66 -31.90
N GLY A 313 5.03 21.24 -33.05
CA GLY A 313 3.80 20.92 -33.79
C GLY A 313 2.55 21.32 -33.02
N ASP A 314 1.72 20.37 -32.65
CA ASP A 314 0.48 20.52 -31.85
C ASP A 314 0.64 20.08 -30.37
N THR A 315 1.89 19.83 -29.98
CA THR A 315 2.20 19.24 -28.67
C THR A 315 3.11 20.13 -27.85
N ILE A 316 2.77 20.35 -26.59
CA ILE A 316 3.67 20.98 -25.61
C ILE A 316 4.64 19.91 -25.11
N VAL A 317 5.93 20.12 -25.32
CA VAL A 317 6.99 19.20 -24.90
C VAL A 317 7.71 19.75 -23.69
N ILE A 318 7.81 18.93 -22.63
CA ILE A 318 8.62 19.20 -21.45
C ILE A 318 9.79 18.22 -21.46
N ARG A 319 10.99 18.72 -21.65
CA ARG A 319 12.20 17.88 -21.62
C ARG A 319 12.72 17.74 -20.20
N ALA A 320 12.35 16.63 -19.54
CA ALA A 320 12.71 16.36 -18.16
C ALA A 320 13.93 15.45 -17.98
N GLY A 321 14.34 14.73 -19.04
CA GLY A 321 15.48 13.80 -19.06
C GLY A 321 16.00 13.49 -20.45
N GLU A 322 17.02 12.62 -20.55
CA GLU A 322 17.69 12.29 -21.81
C GLU A 322 17.07 11.13 -22.60
N GLY A 323 16.14 10.39 -22.02
CA GLY A 323 15.58 9.20 -22.66
C GLY A 323 14.11 8.96 -22.32
N ILE A 324 13.50 8.02 -23.04
CA ILE A 324 12.25 7.37 -22.62
C ILE A 324 12.68 6.21 -21.75
N ASP A 325 12.12 6.12 -20.54
CA ASP A 325 12.38 4.96 -19.70
C ASP A 325 11.91 3.67 -20.39
N THR A 326 12.81 2.69 -20.39
CA THR A 326 12.63 1.41 -21.07
C THR A 326 11.71 0.44 -20.32
N ASN A 327 11.22 0.84 -19.15
CA ASN A 327 10.44 0.00 -18.22
C ASN A 327 8.91 0.19 -18.32
N ASP A 328 8.42 0.75 -19.42
CA ASP A 328 6.98 0.79 -19.71
C ASP A 328 6.53 -0.42 -20.52
#